data_e86b56923afb078e9264507c7aa6fc77
#
_entry.id   e86b56923afb078e9264507c7aa6fc77
#
_cell.length_a   1.000
_cell.length_b   1.000
_cell.length_c   1.000
_cell.angle_alpha   90.00
_cell.angle_beta   90.00
_cell.angle_gamma   90.00
#
_symmetry.space_group_name_H-M   'P 1'
#
loop_
_entity.id
_entity.type
_entity.pdbx_description
1 polymer ?
#
loop_
_entity_poly.entity_id
_entity_poly.type
_entity_poly.pdbx_seq_one_letter_code
_entity_poly.pdbx_strand_id
1 'polypeptide(L)'
;MSLKGKSAIITGGSRGIGRAIAIMLAKEGVDVAFTYVKSSIEAENLKSEIEKQGVQSLALQIDVRDFDKTKELVEKTKLAFGQLDILVNNAGITKDMALMFMTKDDWQSVIDTNLNGLFNVTRNAIVTFLKQKSGNIVNITSISGITGMARQTNYASSKAGIIGFTKSLAKETAAYNIRVNAVAPGFIETDMVSSLKEEYKNELKKVIPLGRFGTAEEVANTTRFLLSDESNFITGQTIVVDGGLSIR
;
A
#
# COMPACT_ATOMS: atom_id res chain seq x y z
N MET A 1 -3.09 12.51 18.73
CA MET A 1 -3.58 11.22 19.31
C MET A 1 -2.69 10.09 18.82
N SER A 2 -2.46 9.13 19.65
CA SER A 2 -1.72 7.90 19.34
C SER A 2 -2.53 7.06 18.34
N LEU A 3 -1.86 6.27 17.50
CA LEU A 3 -2.51 5.24 16.69
C LEU A 3 -3.05 4.07 17.54
N LYS A 4 -2.65 4.00 18.80
CA LYS A 4 -3.01 2.95 19.74
C LYS A 4 -4.52 2.75 19.87
N GLY A 5 -4.95 1.50 19.78
CA GLY A 5 -6.36 1.10 19.88
C GLY A 5 -7.16 1.30 18.58
N LYS A 6 -6.52 1.73 17.48
CA LYS A 6 -7.12 1.74 16.14
C LYS A 6 -7.02 0.38 15.50
N SER A 7 -7.77 0.19 14.42
CA SER A 7 -7.71 -1.01 13.58
C SER A 7 -7.42 -0.68 12.12
N ALA A 8 -6.65 -1.56 11.46
CA ALA A 8 -6.17 -1.35 10.10
C ALA A 8 -6.43 -2.56 9.20
N ILE A 9 -6.72 -2.28 7.93
CA ILE A 9 -6.59 -3.25 6.83
C ILE A 9 -5.37 -2.88 6.00
N ILE A 10 -4.51 -3.87 5.70
CA ILE A 10 -3.36 -3.75 4.80
C ILE A 10 -3.48 -4.79 3.69
N THR A 11 -3.59 -4.36 2.44
CA THR A 11 -3.63 -5.30 1.32
C THR A 11 -2.21 -5.72 0.91
N GLY A 12 -2.00 -7.03 0.63
CA GLY A 12 -0.69 -7.55 0.27
C GLY A 12 0.34 -7.42 1.41
N GLY A 13 -0.09 -7.72 2.65
CA GLY A 13 0.69 -7.48 3.87
C GLY A 13 1.78 -8.51 4.17
N SER A 14 1.79 -9.70 3.54
CA SER A 14 2.65 -10.82 3.97
C SER A 14 4.15 -10.61 3.73
N ARG A 15 4.57 -9.67 2.87
CA ARG A 15 5.97 -9.42 2.51
C ARG A 15 6.24 -7.96 2.15
N GLY A 16 7.53 -7.62 2.00
CA GLY A 16 7.99 -6.30 1.51
C GLY A 16 7.44 -5.12 2.29
N ILE A 17 7.03 -4.08 1.59
CA ILE A 17 6.50 -2.83 2.15
C ILE A 17 5.26 -3.09 3.00
N GLY A 18 4.33 -3.93 2.54
CA GLY A 18 3.11 -4.24 3.29
C GLY A 18 3.39 -4.88 4.66
N ARG A 19 4.39 -5.79 4.71
CA ARG A 19 4.85 -6.41 5.97
C ARG A 19 5.46 -5.38 6.92
N ALA A 20 6.33 -4.51 6.41
CA ALA A 20 6.95 -3.47 7.22
C ALA A 20 5.90 -2.51 7.81
N ILE A 21 4.89 -2.12 7.01
CA ILE A 21 3.77 -1.30 7.48
C ILE A 21 2.97 -2.05 8.56
N ALA A 22 2.68 -3.33 8.37
CA ALA A 22 1.92 -4.13 9.34
C ALA A 22 2.62 -4.21 10.70
N ILE A 23 3.92 -4.51 10.70
CA ILE A 23 4.74 -4.56 11.93
C ILE A 23 4.81 -3.18 12.59
N MET A 24 5.02 -2.14 11.80
CA MET A 24 5.12 -0.78 12.32
C MET A 24 3.81 -0.36 12.98
N LEU A 25 2.65 -0.61 12.35
CA LEU A 25 1.34 -0.30 12.95
C LEU A 25 1.07 -1.13 14.22
N ALA A 26 1.47 -2.40 14.24
CA ALA A 26 1.37 -3.24 15.43
C ALA A 26 2.17 -2.67 16.62
N LYS A 27 3.41 -2.20 16.37
CA LYS A 27 4.24 -1.52 17.38
C LYS A 27 3.61 -0.24 17.92
N GLU A 28 2.79 0.44 17.12
CA GLU A 28 2.01 1.62 17.54
C GLU A 28 0.71 1.24 18.28
N GLY A 29 0.44 -0.05 18.50
CA GLY A 29 -0.73 -0.56 19.20
C GLY A 29 -2.01 -0.61 18.36
N VAL A 30 -1.88 -0.82 17.05
CA VAL A 30 -2.97 -0.97 16.08
C VAL A 30 -3.28 -2.45 15.85
N ASP A 31 -4.54 -2.85 15.89
CA ASP A 31 -4.99 -4.17 15.45
C ASP A 31 -4.92 -4.27 13.92
N VAL A 32 -4.34 -5.35 13.39
CA VAL A 32 -3.98 -5.43 11.98
C VAL A 32 -4.63 -6.62 11.28
N ALA A 33 -5.53 -6.35 10.33
CA ALA A 33 -5.95 -7.31 9.32
C ALA A 33 -5.12 -7.11 8.04
N PHE A 34 -4.62 -8.19 7.46
CA PHE A 34 -3.89 -8.10 6.20
C PHE A 34 -4.26 -9.21 5.22
N THR A 35 -4.12 -8.91 3.93
CA THR A 35 -4.38 -9.89 2.88
C THR A 35 -3.11 -10.45 2.29
N TYR A 36 -3.21 -11.70 1.81
CA TYR A 36 -2.20 -12.39 1.00
C TYR A 36 -2.89 -13.28 -0.04
N VAL A 37 -2.15 -13.74 -1.05
CA VAL A 37 -2.67 -14.67 -2.07
C VAL A 37 -1.98 -16.02 -2.02
N LYS A 38 -0.64 -16.07 -2.01
CA LYS A 38 0.14 -17.32 -2.14
C LYS A 38 1.04 -17.63 -0.95
N SER A 39 1.39 -16.66 -0.16
CA SER A 39 2.44 -16.76 0.87
C SER A 39 1.83 -17.08 2.25
N SER A 40 1.22 -18.26 2.40
CA SER A 40 0.53 -18.66 3.64
C SER A 40 1.50 -18.79 4.85
N ILE A 41 2.68 -19.34 4.64
CA ILE A 41 3.68 -19.49 5.71
C ILE A 41 4.15 -18.13 6.21
N GLU A 42 4.50 -17.23 5.30
CA GLU A 42 4.89 -15.85 5.62
C GLU A 42 3.75 -15.08 6.29
N ALA A 43 2.51 -15.36 5.89
CA ALA A 43 1.34 -14.74 6.51
C ALA A 43 1.15 -15.19 7.97
N GLU A 44 1.25 -16.48 8.26
CA GLU A 44 1.18 -16.99 9.64
C GLU A 44 2.35 -16.51 10.50
N ASN A 45 3.55 -16.45 9.95
CA ASN A 45 4.72 -15.90 10.64
C ASN A 45 4.50 -14.42 10.98
N LEU A 46 4.01 -13.62 10.03
CA LEU A 46 3.71 -12.22 10.27
C LEU A 46 2.60 -12.04 11.31
N LYS A 47 1.52 -12.83 11.23
CA LYS A 47 0.44 -12.79 12.21
C LYS A 47 0.99 -13.00 13.62
N SER A 48 1.81 -14.05 13.81
CA SER A 48 2.43 -14.33 15.10
C SER A 48 3.35 -13.21 15.58
N GLU A 49 4.07 -12.55 14.68
CA GLU A 49 4.95 -11.41 15.01
C GLU A 49 4.14 -10.17 15.43
N ILE A 50 3.01 -9.91 14.78
CA ILE A 50 2.08 -8.84 15.16
C ILE A 50 1.48 -9.10 16.55
N GLU A 51 1.00 -10.33 16.79
CA GLU A 51 0.39 -10.70 18.07
C GLU A 51 1.38 -10.60 19.26
N LYS A 52 2.68 -10.82 19.01
CA LYS A 52 3.74 -10.57 20.01
C LYS A 52 3.87 -9.10 20.43
N GLN A 53 3.34 -8.16 19.65
CA GLN A 53 3.28 -6.74 20.02
C GLN A 53 2.09 -6.42 20.96
N GLY A 54 1.26 -7.42 21.32
CA GLY A 54 0.13 -7.26 22.20
C GLY A 54 -1.14 -6.72 21.53
N VAL A 55 -1.24 -6.83 20.21
CA VAL A 55 -2.41 -6.44 19.41
C VAL A 55 -3.01 -7.65 18.71
N GLN A 56 -4.24 -7.52 18.20
CA GLN A 56 -4.90 -8.57 17.45
C GLN A 56 -4.43 -8.58 15.99
N SER A 57 -4.42 -9.78 15.36
CA SER A 57 -4.08 -9.91 13.95
C SER A 57 -4.99 -10.87 13.21
N LEU A 58 -5.34 -10.52 11.97
CA LEU A 58 -6.07 -11.37 11.02
C LEU A 58 -5.29 -11.51 9.72
N ALA A 59 -4.88 -12.72 9.40
CA ALA A 59 -4.31 -13.07 8.10
C ALA A 59 -5.41 -13.65 7.21
N LEU A 60 -5.73 -13.00 6.09
CA LEU A 60 -6.84 -13.41 5.21
C LEU A 60 -6.33 -13.68 3.79
N GLN A 61 -6.56 -14.89 3.30
CA GLN A 61 -6.22 -15.26 1.93
C GLN A 61 -7.27 -14.69 0.97
N ILE A 62 -7.04 -13.48 0.49
CA ILE A 62 -7.97 -12.73 -0.37
C ILE A 62 -7.21 -12.10 -1.53
N ASP A 63 -7.71 -12.35 -2.74
CA ASP A 63 -7.31 -11.63 -3.94
C ASP A 63 -8.14 -10.34 -4.03
N VAL A 64 -7.47 -9.19 -4.08
CA VAL A 64 -8.13 -7.88 -4.15
C VAL A 64 -8.94 -7.66 -5.44
N ARG A 65 -8.72 -8.49 -6.47
CA ARG A 65 -9.51 -8.46 -7.71
C ARG A 65 -10.94 -8.95 -7.53
N ASP A 66 -11.19 -9.75 -6.51
CA ASP A 66 -12.51 -10.28 -6.16
C ASP A 66 -13.26 -9.30 -5.26
N PHE A 67 -14.25 -8.61 -5.83
CA PHE A 67 -15.04 -7.59 -5.13
C PHE A 67 -15.76 -8.13 -3.90
N ASP A 68 -16.34 -9.32 -3.99
CA ASP A 68 -17.10 -9.91 -2.89
C ASP A 68 -16.17 -10.38 -1.76
N LYS A 69 -14.99 -10.91 -2.10
CA LYS A 69 -13.96 -11.24 -1.11
C LYS A 69 -13.41 -10.00 -0.40
N THR A 70 -13.29 -8.87 -1.10
CA THR A 70 -12.90 -7.60 -0.44
C THR A 70 -14.00 -7.05 0.47
N LYS A 71 -15.27 -7.35 0.21
CA LYS A 71 -16.36 -7.06 1.14
C LYS A 71 -16.25 -7.92 2.41
N GLU A 72 -16.03 -9.24 2.24
CA GLU A 72 -15.78 -10.15 3.37
C GLU A 72 -14.59 -9.68 4.24
N LEU A 73 -13.52 -9.17 3.61
CA LEU A 73 -12.37 -8.61 4.33
C LEU A 73 -12.79 -7.52 5.32
N VAL A 74 -13.55 -6.54 4.85
CA VAL A 74 -14.02 -5.42 5.68
C VAL A 74 -14.95 -5.92 6.80
N GLU A 75 -15.88 -6.81 6.47
CA GLU A 75 -16.83 -7.37 7.44
C GLU A 75 -16.12 -8.19 8.53
N LYS A 76 -15.19 -9.08 8.16
CA LYS A 76 -14.41 -9.89 9.10
C LYS A 76 -13.51 -9.02 10.00
N THR A 77 -12.89 -7.99 9.44
CA THR A 77 -12.08 -7.04 10.22
C THR A 77 -12.92 -6.32 11.27
N LYS A 78 -14.08 -5.81 10.88
CA LYS A 78 -15.00 -5.14 11.82
C LYS A 78 -15.57 -6.08 12.88
N LEU A 79 -15.87 -7.32 12.51
CA LEU A 79 -16.34 -8.32 13.46
C LEU A 79 -15.27 -8.64 14.51
N ALA A 80 -14.01 -8.77 14.09
CA ALA A 80 -12.92 -9.13 14.99
C ALA A 80 -12.46 -7.97 15.88
N PHE A 81 -12.35 -6.75 15.31
CA PHE A 81 -11.76 -5.61 16.01
C PHE A 81 -12.78 -4.57 16.47
N GLY A 82 -14.05 -4.73 16.13
CA GLY A 82 -15.15 -3.83 16.51
C GLY A 82 -15.24 -2.56 15.66
N GLN A 83 -14.19 -2.17 14.93
CA GLN A 83 -14.08 -0.94 14.14
C GLN A 83 -13.16 -1.11 12.94
N LEU A 84 -13.11 -0.09 12.08
CA LEU A 84 -12.10 0.04 11.02
C LEU A 84 -11.72 1.51 10.89
N ASP A 85 -10.47 1.86 11.16
CA ASP A 85 -9.98 3.26 11.18
C ASP A 85 -9.03 3.54 10.02
N ILE A 86 -8.28 2.53 9.57
CA ILE A 86 -7.17 2.67 8.66
C ILE A 86 -7.30 1.69 7.51
N LEU A 87 -7.06 2.18 6.29
CA LEU A 87 -6.88 1.35 5.11
C LEU A 87 -5.54 1.67 4.44
N VAL A 88 -4.70 0.66 4.24
CA VAL A 88 -3.48 0.75 3.44
C VAL A 88 -3.63 -0.13 2.20
N ASN A 89 -3.80 0.49 1.04
CA ASN A 89 -3.82 -0.18 -0.24
C ASN A 89 -2.37 -0.35 -0.73
N ASN A 90 -1.81 -1.54 -0.50
CA ASN A 90 -0.44 -1.86 -0.87
C ASN A 90 -0.35 -3.00 -1.91
N ALA A 91 -1.35 -3.86 -2.03
CA ALA A 91 -1.33 -4.96 -3.00
C ALA A 91 -1.03 -4.49 -4.42
N GLY A 92 -0.09 -5.16 -5.07
CA GLY A 92 0.29 -4.81 -6.44
C GLY A 92 1.26 -5.82 -7.05
N ILE A 93 1.29 -5.85 -8.36
CA ILE A 93 2.19 -6.66 -9.18
C ILE A 93 2.83 -5.80 -10.27
N THR A 94 3.97 -6.26 -10.78
CA THR A 94 4.60 -5.77 -12.01
C THR A 94 4.62 -6.86 -13.06
N LYS A 95 4.55 -6.46 -14.32
CA LYS A 95 4.84 -7.30 -15.49
C LYS A 95 5.56 -6.42 -16.52
N ASP A 96 6.85 -6.28 -16.32
CA ASP A 96 7.68 -5.35 -17.07
C ASP A 96 7.99 -5.92 -18.46
N MET A 97 7.52 -5.23 -19.51
CA MET A 97 7.69 -5.61 -20.89
C MET A 97 7.66 -4.38 -21.81
N ALA A 98 8.50 -4.35 -22.84
CA ALA A 98 8.39 -3.32 -23.87
C ALA A 98 6.99 -3.40 -24.52
N LEU A 99 6.34 -2.24 -24.76
CA LEU A 99 4.95 -2.19 -25.20
C LEU A 99 4.65 -3.07 -26.42
N MET A 100 5.57 -3.13 -27.37
CA MET A 100 5.44 -3.93 -28.59
C MET A 100 5.33 -5.45 -28.33
N PHE A 101 5.79 -5.93 -27.18
CA PHE A 101 5.73 -7.34 -26.78
C PHE A 101 4.74 -7.59 -25.63
N MET A 102 4.17 -6.52 -25.05
CA MET A 102 3.23 -6.63 -23.95
C MET A 102 1.91 -7.24 -24.44
N THR A 103 1.51 -8.33 -23.85
CA THR A 103 0.21 -8.95 -24.14
C THR A 103 -0.92 -8.18 -23.48
N LYS A 104 -2.15 -8.38 -23.99
CA LYS A 104 -3.36 -7.85 -23.34
C LYS A 104 -3.50 -8.36 -21.90
N ASP A 105 -3.13 -9.63 -21.66
CA ASP A 105 -3.21 -10.24 -20.32
C ASP A 105 -2.17 -9.66 -19.37
N ASP A 106 -0.96 -9.29 -19.84
CA ASP A 106 0.03 -8.61 -19.02
C ASP A 106 -0.45 -7.22 -18.60
N TRP A 107 -1.04 -6.49 -19.53
CA TRP A 107 -1.66 -5.20 -19.25
C TRP A 107 -2.81 -5.36 -18.24
N GLN A 108 -3.80 -6.20 -18.58
CA GLN A 108 -5.02 -6.33 -17.80
C GLN A 108 -4.76 -6.82 -16.38
N SER A 109 -3.89 -7.81 -16.20
CA SER A 109 -3.58 -8.34 -14.87
C SER A 109 -2.95 -7.31 -13.93
N VAL A 110 -2.14 -6.38 -14.47
CA VAL A 110 -1.55 -5.28 -13.67
C VAL A 110 -2.61 -4.25 -13.31
N ILE A 111 -3.45 -3.84 -14.28
CA ILE A 111 -4.55 -2.91 -14.02
C ILE A 111 -5.55 -3.50 -13.02
N ASP A 112 -5.93 -4.76 -13.20
CA ASP A 112 -6.91 -5.43 -12.32
C ASP A 112 -6.40 -5.56 -10.88
N THR A 113 -5.13 -5.89 -10.70
CA THR A 113 -4.59 -6.03 -9.35
C THR A 113 -4.34 -4.67 -8.70
N ASN A 114 -3.64 -3.76 -9.41
CA ASN A 114 -3.13 -2.55 -8.79
C ASN A 114 -4.19 -1.45 -8.65
N LEU A 115 -5.06 -1.28 -9.66
CA LEU A 115 -6.03 -0.19 -9.71
C LEU A 115 -7.45 -0.66 -9.39
N ASN A 116 -7.95 -1.69 -10.07
CA ASN A 116 -9.29 -2.22 -9.80
C ASN A 116 -9.34 -2.87 -8.40
N GLY A 117 -8.27 -3.56 -7.98
CA GLY A 117 -8.16 -4.12 -6.63
C GLY A 117 -8.18 -3.06 -5.54
N LEU A 118 -7.45 -1.96 -5.73
CA LEU A 118 -7.52 -0.80 -4.84
C LEU A 118 -8.94 -0.23 -4.75
N PHE A 119 -9.60 -0.05 -5.91
CA PHE A 119 -10.99 0.40 -5.96
C PHE A 119 -11.89 -0.56 -5.17
N ASN A 120 -11.80 -1.85 -5.38
CA ASN A 120 -12.65 -2.85 -4.73
C ASN A 120 -12.59 -2.75 -3.20
N VAL A 121 -11.36 -2.75 -2.64
CA VAL A 121 -11.17 -2.66 -1.19
C VAL A 121 -11.64 -1.31 -0.66
N THR A 122 -11.26 -0.22 -1.32
CA THR A 122 -11.63 1.14 -0.89
C THR A 122 -13.14 1.34 -0.95
N ARG A 123 -13.82 0.87 -2.01
CA ARG A 123 -15.28 0.96 -2.18
C ARG A 123 -16.03 0.25 -1.05
N ASN A 124 -15.51 -0.89 -0.59
CA ASN A 124 -16.11 -1.62 0.53
C ASN A 124 -15.80 -0.97 1.89
N ALA A 125 -14.59 -0.46 2.10
CA ALA A 125 -14.17 0.19 3.35
C ALA A 125 -14.81 1.58 3.55
N ILE A 126 -14.95 2.37 2.47
CA ILE A 126 -15.38 3.77 2.56
C ILE A 126 -16.77 3.93 3.20
N VAL A 127 -17.66 2.97 2.99
CA VAL A 127 -19.00 2.99 3.60
C VAL A 127 -18.90 2.99 5.14
N THR A 128 -17.93 2.27 5.69
CA THR A 128 -17.66 2.25 7.13
C THR A 128 -17.14 3.60 7.59
N PHE A 129 -16.14 4.15 6.93
CA PHE A 129 -15.55 5.46 7.27
C PHE A 129 -16.57 6.60 7.19
N LEU A 130 -17.42 6.62 6.17
CA LEU A 130 -18.49 7.63 6.04
C LEU A 130 -19.49 7.56 7.19
N LYS A 131 -19.88 6.35 7.62
CA LYS A 131 -20.77 6.16 8.77
C LYS A 131 -20.12 6.60 10.08
N GLN A 132 -18.84 6.33 10.25
CA GLN A 132 -18.04 6.71 11.42
C GLN A 132 -17.70 8.21 11.43
N LYS A 133 -17.77 8.90 10.28
CA LYS A 133 -17.27 10.25 10.05
C LYS A 133 -15.80 10.39 10.45
N SER A 134 -15.04 9.36 10.19
CA SER A 134 -13.60 9.26 10.50
C SER A 134 -12.98 8.14 9.70
N GLY A 135 -11.76 8.33 9.23
CA GLY A 135 -10.98 7.30 8.52
C GLY A 135 -9.69 7.85 7.94
N ASN A 136 -8.75 6.95 7.70
CA ASN A 136 -7.48 7.32 7.12
C ASN A 136 -7.05 6.29 6.07
N ILE A 137 -6.82 6.75 4.84
CA ILE A 137 -6.45 5.89 3.72
C ILE A 137 -5.06 6.30 3.22
N VAL A 138 -4.15 5.33 3.12
CA VAL A 138 -2.87 5.52 2.45
C VAL A 138 -2.76 4.52 1.30
N ASN A 139 -2.51 5.04 0.10
CA ASN A 139 -2.34 4.27 -1.12
C ASN A 139 -0.85 4.18 -1.48
N ILE A 140 -0.32 2.97 -1.63
CA ILE A 140 1.07 2.77 -2.06
C ILE A 140 1.10 2.81 -3.60
N THR A 141 1.60 3.92 -4.11
CA THR A 141 1.84 4.12 -5.54
C THR A 141 3.29 3.81 -5.91
N SER A 142 3.94 4.57 -6.77
CA SER A 142 5.35 4.46 -7.16
C SER A 142 5.79 5.73 -7.86
N ILE A 143 7.09 6.03 -7.84
CA ILE A 143 7.67 7.06 -8.73
C ILE A 143 7.40 6.76 -10.20
N SER A 144 7.27 5.48 -10.61
CA SER A 144 6.88 5.11 -11.97
C SER A 144 5.54 5.71 -12.40
N GLY A 145 4.63 5.96 -11.46
CA GLY A 145 3.36 6.66 -11.73
C GLY A 145 3.51 8.18 -11.87
N ILE A 146 4.65 8.75 -11.51
CA ILE A 146 4.95 10.18 -11.58
C ILE A 146 5.83 10.49 -12.80
N THR A 147 6.93 9.77 -12.94
CA THR A 147 7.95 10.05 -13.96
C THR A 147 7.86 9.14 -15.18
N GLY A 148 7.10 8.03 -15.07
CA GLY A 148 7.16 6.93 -16.02
C GLY A 148 8.45 6.10 -15.86
N MET A 149 8.44 4.89 -16.39
CA MET A 149 9.62 4.04 -16.50
C MET A 149 9.52 3.18 -17.77
N ALA A 150 10.61 3.08 -18.50
CA ALA A 150 10.67 2.24 -19.69
C ALA A 150 10.28 0.79 -19.35
N ARG A 151 9.51 0.13 -20.22
CA ARG A 151 8.99 -1.23 -20.09
C ARG A 151 7.92 -1.42 -19.01
N GLN A 152 7.42 -0.33 -18.40
CA GLN A 152 6.40 -0.35 -17.32
C GLN A 152 5.13 0.43 -17.72
N THR A 153 4.74 0.46 -18.99
CA THR A 153 3.55 1.22 -19.40
C THR A 153 2.28 0.80 -18.66
N ASN A 154 2.06 -0.50 -18.41
CA ASN A 154 0.97 -1.03 -17.60
C ASN A 154 1.08 -0.62 -16.13
N TYR A 155 2.25 -0.83 -15.52
CA TYR A 155 2.50 -0.53 -14.12
C TYR A 155 2.44 0.98 -13.84
N ALA A 156 3.15 1.78 -14.64
CA ALA A 156 3.14 3.24 -14.53
C ALA A 156 1.72 3.81 -14.69
N SER A 157 0.94 3.32 -15.65
CA SER A 157 -0.46 3.72 -15.82
C SER A 157 -1.31 3.39 -14.59
N SER A 158 -1.16 2.17 -14.03
CA SER A 158 -1.88 1.78 -12.82
C SER A 158 -1.52 2.68 -11.63
N LYS A 159 -0.22 2.99 -11.46
CA LYS A 159 0.27 3.82 -10.34
C LYS A 159 -0.07 5.30 -10.51
N ALA A 160 -0.10 5.81 -11.73
CA ALA A 160 -0.62 7.16 -12.04
C ALA A 160 -2.14 7.23 -11.77
N GLY A 161 -2.90 6.19 -12.12
CA GLY A 161 -4.32 6.07 -11.79
C GLY A 161 -4.58 6.15 -10.28
N ILE A 162 -3.74 5.51 -9.46
CA ILE A 162 -3.83 5.59 -7.99
C ILE A 162 -3.64 7.03 -7.49
N ILE A 163 -2.74 7.81 -8.09
CA ILE A 163 -2.53 9.23 -7.73
C ILE A 163 -3.79 10.05 -8.03
N GLY A 164 -4.39 9.85 -9.21
CA GLY A 164 -5.65 10.49 -9.58
C GLY A 164 -6.81 10.10 -8.65
N PHE A 165 -6.94 8.80 -8.37
CA PHE A 165 -7.92 8.25 -7.43
C PHE A 165 -7.77 8.87 -6.02
N THR A 166 -6.55 8.96 -5.50
CA THR A 166 -6.24 9.56 -4.20
C THR A 166 -6.74 11.00 -4.11
N LYS A 167 -6.43 11.82 -5.12
CA LYS A 167 -6.84 13.24 -5.17
C LYS A 167 -8.35 13.42 -5.23
N SER A 168 -9.03 12.59 -6.03
CA SER A 168 -10.50 12.67 -6.19
C SER A 168 -11.19 12.24 -4.89
N LEU A 169 -10.83 11.09 -4.34
CA LEU A 169 -11.44 10.57 -3.13
C LEU A 169 -11.19 11.48 -1.92
N ALA A 170 -10.00 12.08 -1.82
CA ALA A 170 -9.71 13.06 -0.77
C ALA A 170 -10.70 14.24 -0.78
N LYS A 171 -11.04 14.77 -1.96
CA LYS A 171 -12.03 15.85 -2.11
C LYS A 171 -13.44 15.39 -1.74
N GLU A 172 -13.84 14.18 -2.14
CA GLU A 172 -15.18 13.64 -1.83
C GLU A 172 -15.39 13.43 -0.33
N THR A 173 -14.33 13.06 0.39
CA THR A 173 -14.46 12.53 1.75
C THR A 173 -13.98 13.48 2.85
N ALA A 174 -13.33 14.58 2.51
CA ALA A 174 -12.81 15.57 3.46
C ALA A 174 -13.88 16.09 4.44
N ALA A 175 -15.10 16.37 3.94
CA ALA A 175 -16.22 16.84 4.77
C ALA A 175 -16.66 15.82 5.84
N TYR A 176 -16.24 14.56 5.70
CA TYR A 176 -16.52 13.48 6.65
C TYR A 176 -15.31 13.16 7.55
N ASN A 177 -14.33 14.06 7.61
CA ASN A 177 -13.10 13.86 8.40
C ASN A 177 -12.34 12.57 8.01
N ILE A 178 -12.33 12.26 6.70
CA ILE A 178 -11.59 11.15 6.14
C ILE A 178 -10.43 11.71 5.31
N ARG A 179 -9.20 11.32 5.65
CA ARG A 179 -8.00 11.71 4.90
C ARG A 179 -7.57 10.60 3.94
N VAL A 180 -7.18 10.98 2.74
CA VAL A 180 -6.70 10.04 1.71
C VAL A 180 -5.41 10.58 1.12
N ASN A 181 -4.30 9.87 1.32
CA ASN A 181 -2.99 10.24 0.80
C ASN A 181 -2.33 9.06 0.08
N ALA A 182 -1.25 9.33 -0.61
CA ALA A 182 -0.44 8.31 -1.27
C ALA A 182 1.04 8.43 -0.84
N VAL A 183 1.74 7.30 -0.86
CA VAL A 183 3.20 7.22 -0.79
C VAL A 183 3.69 6.67 -2.12
N ALA A 184 4.69 7.32 -2.71
CA ALA A 184 5.32 6.94 -3.96
C ALA A 184 6.77 6.50 -3.71
N PRO A 185 7.02 5.20 -3.44
CA PRO A 185 8.37 4.69 -3.28
C PRO A 185 9.15 4.69 -4.59
N GLY A 186 10.48 4.87 -4.47
CA GLY A 186 11.44 4.55 -5.50
C GLY A 186 11.88 3.09 -5.47
N PHE A 187 13.18 2.84 -5.65
CA PHE A 187 13.74 1.51 -5.49
C PHE A 187 13.91 1.17 -4.01
N ILE A 188 13.17 0.17 -3.55
CA ILE A 188 13.13 -0.28 -2.16
C ILE A 188 13.68 -1.71 -2.08
N GLU A 189 14.54 -1.99 -1.11
CA GLU A 189 15.07 -3.33 -0.83
C GLU A 189 13.93 -4.28 -0.43
N THR A 190 13.47 -5.03 -1.42
CA THR A 190 12.43 -6.06 -1.30
C THR A 190 12.81 -7.23 -2.20
N ASP A 191 12.09 -8.34 -2.12
CA ASP A 191 12.32 -9.51 -2.98
C ASP A 191 12.37 -9.15 -4.47
N MET A 192 11.63 -8.10 -4.87
CA MET A 192 11.59 -7.62 -6.26
C MET A 192 12.95 -7.04 -6.70
N VAL A 193 13.62 -6.29 -5.83
CA VAL A 193 14.95 -5.70 -6.10
C VAL A 193 16.05 -6.72 -5.84
N SER A 194 15.88 -7.62 -4.85
CA SER A 194 16.88 -8.64 -4.52
C SER A 194 17.14 -9.60 -5.70
N SER A 195 16.13 -9.84 -6.54
CA SER A 195 16.25 -10.71 -7.72
C SER A 195 17.02 -10.08 -8.91
N LEU A 196 17.35 -8.80 -8.86
CA LEU A 196 18.14 -8.12 -9.91
C LEU A 196 19.61 -8.51 -9.82
N LYS A 197 20.31 -8.52 -10.97
CA LYS A 197 21.76 -8.75 -11.03
C LYS A 197 22.51 -7.63 -10.31
N GLU A 198 23.59 -7.97 -9.60
CA GLU A 198 24.37 -7.00 -8.81
C GLU A 198 24.92 -5.82 -9.63
N GLU A 199 25.36 -6.09 -10.87
CA GLU A 199 25.83 -5.04 -11.78
C GLU A 199 24.74 -3.99 -12.03
N TYR A 200 23.51 -4.45 -12.30
CA TYR A 200 22.37 -3.57 -12.53
C TYR A 200 21.94 -2.82 -11.26
N LYS A 201 22.00 -3.48 -10.09
CA LYS A 201 21.75 -2.82 -8.80
C LYS A 201 22.75 -1.68 -8.56
N ASN A 202 24.03 -1.92 -8.88
CA ASN A 202 25.07 -0.91 -8.73
C ASN A 202 24.88 0.28 -9.68
N GLU A 203 24.40 0.05 -10.90
CA GLU A 203 24.04 1.13 -11.82
C GLU A 203 22.85 1.95 -11.30
N LEU A 204 21.80 1.28 -10.79
CA LEU A 204 20.66 1.95 -10.21
C LEU A 204 21.04 2.79 -8.99
N LYS A 205 21.94 2.30 -8.12
CA LYS A 205 22.42 3.06 -6.96
C LYS A 205 23.15 4.35 -7.37
N LYS A 206 23.86 4.34 -8.50
CA LYS A 206 24.59 5.53 -9.00
C LYS A 206 23.65 6.68 -9.40
N VAL A 207 22.43 6.37 -9.85
CA VAL A 207 21.46 7.40 -10.27
C VAL A 207 20.54 7.87 -9.14
N ILE A 208 20.60 7.22 -7.98
CA ILE A 208 19.90 7.67 -6.77
C ILE A 208 20.80 8.67 -6.03
N PRO A 209 20.40 9.93 -5.81
CA PRO A 209 21.23 10.91 -5.11
C PRO A 209 21.75 10.47 -3.74
N LEU A 210 20.93 9.74 -2.95
CA LEU A 210 21.38 9.17 -1.67
C LEU A 210 22.28 7.93 -1.82
N GLY A 211 22.59 7.46 -3.04
CA GLY A 211 23.55 6.40 -3.33
C GLY A 211 23.16 4.98 -2.89
N ARG A 212 21.93 4.77 -2.46
CA ARG A 212 21.43 3.48 -1.98
C ARG A 212 19.95 3.29 -2.30
N PHE A 213 19.50 2.05 -2.22
CA PHE A 213 18.06 1.77 -2.18
C PHE A 213 17.47 2.20 -0.84
N GLY A 214 16.17 2.52 -0.84
CA GLY A 214 15.41 2.72 0.39
C GLY A 214 15.07 1.38 1.03
N THR A 215 14.71 1.40 2.31
CA THR A 215 14.23 0.22 3.03
C THR A 215 12.70 0.22 3.10
N ALA A 216 12.09 -0.95 3.32
CA ALA A 216 10.65 -1.05 3.52
C ALA A 216 10.19 -0.26 4.76
N GLU A 217 11.04 -0.15 5.79
CA GLU A 217 10.81 0.62 7.01
C GLU A 217 10.75 2.13 6.75
N GLU A 218 11.55 2.66 5.82
CA GLU A 218 11.49 4.09 5.44
C GLU A 218 10.14 4.44 4.80
N VAL A 219 9.60 3.53 3.98
CA VAL A 219 8.24 3.67 3.42
C VAL A 219 7.18 3.52 4.51
N ALA A 220 7.36 2.56 5.43
CA ALA A 220 6.45 2.36 6.55
C ALA A 220 6.40 3.57 7.49
N ASN A 221 7.53 4.20 7.78
CA ASN A 221 7.61 5.41 8.61
C ASN A 221 6.84 6.59 7.98
N THR A 222 6.98 6.80 6.66
CA THR A 222 6.20 7.81 5.94
C THR A 222 4.70 7.48 5.97
N THR A 223 4.35 6.21 5.82
CA THR A 223 2.98 5.74 5.92
C THR A 223 2.41 5.99 7.32
N ARG A 224 3.17 5.69 8.40
CA ARG A 224 2.79 5.98 9.78
C ARG A 224 2.51 7.48 9.99
N PHE A 225 3.43 8.33 9.52
CA PHE A 225 3.24 9.78 9.60
C PHE A 225 1.92 10.22 8.96
N LEU A 226 1.62 9.76 7.74
CA LEU A 226 0.36 10.09 7.05
C LEU A 226 -0.89 9.53 7.75
N LEU A 227 -0.76 8.46 8.51
CA LEU A 227 -1.84 7.85 9.29
C LEU A 227 -2.03 8.50 10.66
N SER A 228 -1.03 9.20 11.17
CA SER A 228 -1.04 9.84 12.49
C SER A 228 -1.69 11.24 12.48
N ASP A 229 -1.93 11.79 13.65
CA ASP A 229 -2.43 13.16 13.83
C ASP A 229 -1.38 14.23 13.48
N GLU A 230 -0.11 13.86 13.36
CA GLU A 230 0.97 14.74 12.89
C GLU A 230 0.71 15.28 11.48
N SER A 231 -0.15 14.59 10.71
CA SER A 231 -0.52 14.94 9.33
C SER A 231 -2.00 15.34 9.17
N ASN A 232 -2.66 15.82 10.23
CA ASN A 232 -4.10 16.10 10.22
C ASN A 232 -4.56 17.13 9.17
N PHE A 233 -3.65 17.99 8.70
CA PHE A 233 -3.96 18.96 7.63
C PHE A 233 -3.43 18.52 6.25
N ILE A 234 -3.08 17.24 6.12
CA ILE A 234 -2.56 16.66 4.87
C ILE A 234 -3.59 15.66 4.31
N THR A 235 -4.18 15.98 3.16
CA THR A 235 -5.05 15.10 2.39
C THR A 235 -4.88 15.35 0.89
N GLY A 236 -5.08 14.32 0.07
CA GLY A 236 -4.91 14.38 -1.39
C GLY A 236 -3.45 14.45 -1.86
N GLN A 237 -2.46 14.29 -0.96
CA GLN A 237 -1.06 14.42 -1.29
C GLN A 237 -0.42 13.07 -1.67
N THR A 238 0.63 13.15 -2.48
CA THR A 238 1.51 12.03 -2.80
C THR A 238 2.90 12.36 -2.28
N ILE A 239 3.36 11.65 -1.25
CA ILE A 239 4.70 11.82 -0.69
C ILE A 239 5.66 10.86 -1.36
N VAL A 240 6.71 11.41 -1.96
CA VAL A 240 7.76 10.62 -2.64
C VAL A 240 8.80 10.16 -1.62
N VAL A 241 9.19 8.87 -1.70
CA VAL A 241 10.22 8.24 -0.86
C VAL A 241 11.18 7.48 -1.77
N ASP A 242 12.12 8.18 -2.38
CA ASP A 242 12.94 7.66 -3.49
C ASP A 242 14.43 8.02 -3.44
N GLY A 243 14.89 8.63 -2.35
CA GLY A 243 16.29 9.07 -2.22
C GLY A 243 16.71 10.18 -3.18
N GLY A 244 15.73 10.95 -3.71
CA GLY A 244 15.94 12.03 -4.66
C GLY A 244 15.95 11.61 -6.13
N LEU A 245 15.65 10.35 -6.44
CA LEU A 245 15.70 9.81 -7.81
C LEU A 245 14.81 10.56 -8.80
N SER A 246 13.64 11.04 -8.37
CA SER A 246 12.68 11.75 -9.23
C SER A 246 12.86 13.28 -9.27
N ILE A 247 13.80 13.84 -8.54
CA ILE A 247 14.09 15.29 -8.58
C ILE A 247 14.77 15.61 -9.92
N ARG A 248 14.23 16.57 -10.64
CA ARG A 248 14.79 17.10 -11.89
C ARG A 248 15.11 18.57 -11.72
#